data_841252b0088e3231c02fc052f34f0121
#
_entry.id   841252b0088e3231c02fc052f34f0121
#
_cell.length_a   1.000
_cell.length_b   1.000
_cell.length_c   1.000
_cell.angle_alpha   90.00
_cell.angle_beta   90.00
_cell.angle_gamma   90.00
#
_symmetry.space_group_name_H-M   'P 1'
#
loop_
_entity.id
_entity.type
_entity.pdbx_description
1 polymer ?
#
loop_
_entity_poly.entity_id
_entity_poly.type
_entity_poly.pdbx_seq_one_letter_code
_entity_poly.pdbx_strand_id
1 'polypeptide(L)'
;MKKQTGLVPKTLILLAIFTVGVCLHLSLIKKPDNYQVYVNAAENIFYKQNLYAKYGILDYFKYSPLAALMIVPFSLLIDEVGMFLLLFLQYWLFFWGFWRWTKSAGFRLDQSSIMMFLAFISIVSDSMLAVQICQVNAGIFGLMLLAAAQYSEGKHLRSGLLLSLATNLKIFPFTLAFCFLAGFKKKFWLAFWIGLAFWFFLPVLFIGGDYNFELLREWFNLMTWDQTRNLEMLDIGNFLDLHFGIPQAVRNPMAVLFGLLIGGATLYLFRKGRTELINRFFVPVNGLYILLFSYLSESATSILATPAIFLIAIEALKEKKRAWRYWILWILALLLIPVFYSDLVPRSWSWWARGFHLKTVGYVYISIVIGFLFAKLYKKSYTGSP
;
A
#
# COMPACT_ATOMS: atom_id res chain seq x y z
N MET A 1 -2.72 -11.85 34.67
CA MET A 1 -3.40 -11.88 33.35
C MET A 1 -3.31 -13.29 32.77
N LYS A 2 -4.43 -14.04 32.72
CA LYS A 2 -4.47 -15.36 32.07
C LYS A 2 -4.17 -15.19 30.58
N LYS A 3 -3.19 -15.91 30.08
CA LYS A 3 -2.87 -16.00 28.63
C LYS A 3 -4.12 -16.46 27.87
N GLN A 4 -4.77 -15.58 27.15
CA GLN A 4 -5.79 -15.93 26.14
C GLN A 4 -5.09 -16.50 24.88
N THR A 5 -4.35 -17.58 25.05
CA THR A 5 -3.55 -18.19 23.97
C THR A 5 -4.40 -18.90 22.90
N GLY A 6 -5.69 -19.02 23.11
CA GLY A 6 -6.58 -19.77 22.19
C GLY A 6 -7.32 -18.92 21.14
N LEU A 7 -7.39 -17.59 21.26
CA LEU A 7 -8.15 -16.75 20.34
C LEU A 7 -7.37 -16.36 19.07
N VAL A 8 -6.06 -16.17 19.20
CA VAL A 8 -5.20 -15.78 18.06
C VAL A 8 -5.22 -16.83 16.94
N PRO A 9 -5.04 -18.13 17.22
CA PRO A 9 -5.12 -19.15 16.18
C PRO A 9 -6.48 -19.13 15.46
N LYS A 10 -7.57 -18.99 16.22
CA LYS A 10 -8.94 -19.01 15.64
C LYS A 10 -9.19 -17.85 14.69
N THR A 11 -8.76 -16.64 15.04
CA THR A 11 -8.94 -15.46 14.17
C THR A 11 -8.05 -15.52 12.93
N LEU A 12 -6.82 -16.03 13.06
CA LEU A 12 -5.95 -16.26 11.90
C LEU A 12 -6.52 -17.33 10.97
N ILE A 13 -7.11 -18.40 11.52
CA ILE A 13 -7.79 -19.42 10.72
C ILE A 13 -9.00 -18.83 9.99
N LEU A 14 -9.83 -18.04 10.66
CA LEU A 14 -10.96 -17.39 10.02
C LEU A 14 -10.53 -16.42 8.91
N LEU A 15 -9.46 -15.66 9.14
CA LEU A 15 -8.88 -14.77 8.13
C LEU A 15 -8.35 -15.57 6.93
N ALA A 16 -7.68 -16.69 7.18
CA ALA A 16 -7.17 -17.57 6.13
C ALA A 16 -8.33 -18.20 5.34
N ILE A 17 -9.37 -18.71 5.99
CA ILE A 17 -10.57 -19.27 5.34
C ILE A 17 -11.26 -18.20 4.50
N PHE A 18 -11.44 -16.99 5.04
CA PHE A 18 -12.04 -15.88 4.32
C PHE A 18 -11.21 -15.53 3.08
N THR A 19 -9.90 -15.41 3.23
CA THR A 19 -8.98 -15.07 2.12
C THR A 19 -9.04 -16.15 1.03
N VAL A 20 -8.96 -17.42 1.42
CA VAL A 20 -9.07 -18.55 0.47
C VAL A 20 -10.41 -18.52 -0.25
N GLY A 21 -11.52 -18.34 0.48
CA GLY A 21 -12.86 -18.26 -0.09
C GLY A 21 -13.02 -17.13 -1.10
N VAL A 22 -12.49 -15.94 -0.78
CA VAL A 22 -12.51 -14.79 -1.70
C VAL A 22 -11.65 -15.03 -2.93
N CYS A 23 -10.42 -15.53 -2.76
CA CYS A 23 -9.54 -15.85 -3.87
C CYS A 23 -10.15 -16.92 -4.80
N LEU A 24 -10.79 -17.96 -4.25
CA LEU A 24 -11.50 -18.99 -5.02
C LEU A 24 -12.68 -18.39 -5.78
N HIS A 25 -13.52 -17.59 -5.12
CA HIS A 25 -14.65 -16.93 -5.78
C HIS A 25 -14.22 -16.08 -6.97
N LEU A 26 -13.16 -15.33 -6.82
CA LEU A 26 -12.66 -14.44 -7.88
C LEU A 26 -12.04 -15.23 -9.04
N SER A 27 -11.24 -16.24 -8.75
CA SER A 27 -10.59 -17.02 -9.78
C SER A 27 -11.56 -17.89 -10.58
N LEU A 28 -12.61 -18.42 -9.93
CA LEU A 28 -13.57 -19.32 -10.59
C LEU A 28 -14.73 -18.58 -11.26
N ILE A 29 -15.18 -17.45 -10.70
CA ILE A 29 -16.45 -16.83 -11.10
C ILE A 29 -16.23 -15.47 -11.78
N LYS A 30 -15.44 -14.57 -11.19
CA LYS A 30 -15.38 -13.17 -11.65
C LYS A 30 -14.33 -12.91 -12.73
N LYS A 31 -13.21 -13.63 -12.72
CA LYS A 31 -12.09 -13.54 -13.67
C LYS A 31 -11.71 -12.07 -14.04
N PRO A 32 -11.12 -11.30 -13.14
CA PRO A 32 -10.86 -9.89 -13.37
C PRO A 32 -9.85 -9.64 -14.49
N ASP A 33 -10.11 -8.64 -15.33
CA ASP A 33 -9.33 -8.30 -16.54
C ASP A 33 -7.85 -8.04 -16.26
N ASN A 34 -7.51 -7.50 -15.09
CA ASN A 34 -6.10 -7.24 -14.73
C ASN A 34 -5.25 -8.52 -14.69
N TYR A 35 -5.84 -9.68 -14.39
CA TYR A 35 -5.09 -10.95 -14.48
C TYR A 35 -4.66 -11.21 -15.91
N GLN A 36 -5.52 -10.96 -16.90
CA GLN A 36 -5.18 -11.11 -18.31
C GLN A 36 -4.06 -10.15 -18.75
N VAL A 37 -4.03 -8.91 -18.23
CA VAL A 37 -2.92 -7.97 -18.46
C VAL A 37 -1.59 -8.57 -17.97
N TYR A 38 -1.61 -9.25 -16.83
CA TYR A 38 -0.42 -9.87 -16.25
C TYR A 38 0.04 -11.10 -17.03
N VAL A 39 -0.90 -11.95 -17.44
CA VAL A 39 -0.60 -13.13 -18.28
C VAL A 39 0.00 -12.70 -19.60
N ASN A 40 -0.62 -11.74 -20.29
CA ASN A 40 -0.09 -11.20 -21.54
C ASN A 40 1.33 -10.64 -21.38
N ALA A 41 1.62 -9.92 -20.29
CA ALA A 41 2.96 -9.41 -20.05
C ALA A 41 3.97 -10.54 -19.78
N ALA A 42 3.57 -11.58 -19.04
CA ALA A 42 4.40 -12.74 -18.76
C ALA A 42 4.69 -13.59 -20.01
N GLU A 43 3.76 -13.68 -20.95
CA GLU A 43 3.97 -14.33 -22.25
C GLU A 43 4.87 -13.49 -23.14
N ASN A 44 4.57 -12.20 -23.29
CA ASN A 44 5.27 -11.29 -24.18
C ASN A 44 6.75 -11.13 -23.84
N ILE A 45 7.12 -11.25 -22.56
CA ILE A 45 8.51 -11.10 -22.14
C ILE A 45 9.43 -12.17 -22.75
N PHE A 46 8.95 -13.38 -23.00
CA PHE A 46 9.71 -14.45 -23.64
C PHE A 46 9.68 -14.37 -25.16
N TYR A 47 8.60 -13.89 -25.75
CA TYR A 47 8.50 -13.70 -27.20
C TYR A 47 9.16 -12.39 -27.67
N LYS A 48 9.80 -11.64 -26.77
CA LYS A 48 10.40 -10.34 -27.03
C LYS A 48 9.43 -9.34 -27.68
N GLN A 49 8.17 -9.38 -27.23
CA GLN A 49 7.14 -8.46 -27.66
C GLN A 49 7.01 -7.29 -26.68
N ASN A 50 6.40 -6.18 -27.12
CA ASN A 50 6.23 -5.02 -26.28
C ASN A 50 5.27 -5.30 -25.09
N LEU A 51 5.82 -5.27 -23.85
CA LEU A 51 5.05 -5.50 -22.63
C LEU A 51 4.03 -4.37 -22.35
N TYR A 52 4.33 -3.18 -22.87
CA TYR A 52 3.63 -1.94 -22.53
C TYR A 52 2.66 -1.51 -23.64
N ALA A 53 2.46 -2.37 -24.64
CA ALA A 53 1.42 -2.16 -25.64
C ALA A 53 0.03 -2.34 -25.01
N LYS A 54 -0.92 -1.57 -25.50
CA LYS A 54 -2.34 -1.73 -25.11
C LYS A 54 -2.98 -2.85 -25.91
N TYR A 55 -3.52 -3.84 -25.23
CA TYR A 55 -4.20 -4.97 -25.85
C TYR A 55 -5.72 -4.82 -25.76
N GLY A 56 -6.32 -4.37 -26.86
CA GLY A 56 -7.78 -4.18 -26.94
C GLY A 56 -8.32 -3.20 -25.91
N ILE A 57 -9.25 -3.65 -25.08
CA ILE A 57 -9.89 -2.88 -24.01
C ILE A 57 -9.14 -2.94 -22.68
N LEU A 58 -8.11 -3.81 -22.57
CA LEU A 58 -7.35 -4.00 -21.34
C LEU A 58 -6.52 -2.75 -21.02
N ASP A 59 -6.21 -2.56 -19.73
CA ASP A 59 -5.29 -1.50 -19.30
C ASP A 59 -3.82 -1.84 -19.64
N TYR A 60 -2.93 -0.85 -19.51
CA TYR A 60 -1.50 -1.06 -19.71
C TYR A 60 -0.88 -1.87 -18.56
N PHE A 61 0.16 -2.65 -18.87
CA PHE A 61 1.00 -3.25 -17.85
C PHE A 61 1.91 -2.17 -17.22
N LYS A 62 1.59 -1.72 -16.01
CA LYS A 62 2.23 -0.55 -15.35
C LYS A 62 3.35 -0.93 -14.35
N TYR A 63 3.97 -2.07 -14.54
CA TYR A 63 5.00 -2.62 -13.64
C TYR A 63 6.33 -2.82 -14.36
N SER A 64 7.41 -3.03 -13.60
CA SER A 64 8.74 -3.27 -14.18
C SER A 64 8.82 -4.60 -14.95
N PRO A 65 9.87 -4.78 -15.81
CA PRO A 65 10.12 -6.08 -16.46
C PRO A 65 10.28 -7.23 -15.45
N LEU A 66 10.86 -6.97 -14.27
CA LEU A 66 10.98 -7.96 -13.20
C LEU A 66 9.60 -8.47 -12.75
N ALA A 67 8.61 -7.59 -12.65
CA ALA A 67 7.26 -7.99 -12.27
C ALA A 67 6.65 -8.97 -13.29
N ALA A 68 6.86 -8.75 -14.59
CA ALA A 68 6.42 -9.70 -15.63
C ALA A 68 7.07 -11.07 -15.44
N LEU A 69 8.39 -11.13 -15.20
CA LEU A 69 9.09 -12.39 -14.91
C LEU A 69 8.56 -13.09 -13.64
N MET A 70 8.22 -12.33 -12.60
CA MET A 70 7.66 -12.90 -11.36
C MET A 70 6.24 -13.47 -11.56
N ILE A 71 5.52 -13.02 -12.58
CA ILE A 71 4.19 -13.53 -12.92
C ILE A 71 4.25 -14.83 -13.74
N VAL A 72 5.32 -15.06 -14.46
CA VAL A 72 5.49 -16.26 -15.31
C VAL A 72 5.10 -17.58 -14.64
N PRO A 73 5.53 -17.90 -13.40
CA PRO A 73 5.14 -19.16 -12.78
C PRO A 73 3.62 -19.34 -12.64
N PHE A 74 2.87 -18.23 -12.58
CA PHE A 74 1.41 -18.25 -12.46
C PHE A 74 0.73 -18.33 -13.84
N SER A 75 1.31 -17.70 -14.88
CA SER A 75 0.78 -17.76 -16.25
C SER A 75 0.99 -19.12 -16.93
N LEU A 76 1.92 -19.95 -16.44
CA LEU A 76 2.12 -21.31 -16.92
C LEU A 76 1.08 -22.32 -16.39
N LEU A 77 0.26 -21.90 -15.43
CA LEU A 77 -0.82 -22.71 -14.86
C LEU A 77 -2.14 -22.41 -15.60
N ILE A 78 -3.13 -23.26 -15.42
CA ILE A 78 -4.49 -22.93 -15.85
C ILE A 78 -4.93 -21.64 -15.15
N ASP A 79 -5.64 -20.76 -15.84
CA ASP A 79 -5.93 -19.39 -15.40
C ASP A 79 -6.51 -19.30 -13.99
N GLU A 80 -7.44 -20.19 -13.65
CA GLU A 80 -8.08 -20.23 -12.33
C GLU A 80 -7.08 -20.51 -11.21
N VAL A 81 -6.16 -21.44 -11.45
CA VAL A 81 -5.13 -21.82 -10.47
C VAL A 81 -4.06 -20.73 -10.36
N GLY A 82 -3.59 -20.23 -11.50
CA GLY A 82 -2.59 -19.16 -11.55
C GLY A 82 -3.08 -17.89 -10.86
N MET A 83 -4.33 -17.48 -11.17
CA MET A 83 -4.97 -16.33 -10.54
C MET A 83 -5.16 -16.53 -9.03
N PHE A 84 -5.65 -17.71 -8.62
CA PHE A 84 -5.81 -18.04 -7.20
C PHE A 84 -4.49 -17.92 -6.44
N LEU A 85 -3.43 -18.52 -6.94
CA LEU A 85 -2.11 -18.50 -6.30
C LEU A 85 -1.52 -17.10 -6.25
N LEU A 86 -1.65 -16.32 -7.32
CA LEU A 86 -1.19 -14.93 -7.36
C LEU A 86 -1.92 -14.07 -6.34
N LEU A 87 -3.24 -14.16 -6.28
CA LEU A 87 -4.07 -13.45 -5.30
C LEU A 87 -3.73 -13.88 -3.87
N PHE A 88 -3.66 -15.19 -3.63
CA PHE A 88 -3.35 -15.74 -2.31
C PHE A 88 -1.99 -15.27 -1.81
N LEU A 89 -0.95 -15.32 -2.65
CA LEU A 89 0.40 -14.85 -2.30
C LEU A 89 0.41 -13.36 -1.92
N GLN A 90 -0.28 -12.51 -2.67
CA GLN A 90 -0.36 -11.08 -2.40
C GLN A 90 -1.02 -10.79 -1.05
N TYR A 91 -2.14 -11.47 -0.76
CA TYR A 91 -2.84 -11.30 0.51
C TYR A 91 -2.05 -11.84 1.68
N TRP A 92 -1.41 -13.00 1.50
CA TRP A 92 -0.48 -13.54 2.48
C TRP A 92 0.62 -12.54 2.85
N LEU A 93 1.28 -11.96 1.84
CA LEU A 93 2.31 -10.94 2.05
C LEU A 93 1.75 -9.71 2.77
N PHE A 94 0.55 -9.26 2.40
CA PHE A 94 -0.08 -8.10 3.02
C PHE A 94 -0.44 -8.36 4.49
N PHE A 95 -1.10 -9.47 4.80
CA PHE A 95 -1.46 -9.81 6.17
C PHE A 95 -0.24 -10.05 7.05
N TRP A 96 0.75 -10.75 6.53
CA TRP A 96 2.00 -10.97 7.24
C TRP A 96 2.76 -9.66 7.47
N GLY A 97 2.85 -8.79 6.47
CA GLY A 97 3.42 -7.46 6.57
C GLY A 97 2.72 -6.60 7.61
N PHE A 98 1.39 -6.56 7.56
CA PHE A 98 0.56 -5.80 8.50
C PHE A 98 0.72 -6.33 9.94
N TRP A 99 0.67 -7.64 10.13
CA TRP A 99 0.93 -8.28 11.43
C TRP A 99 2.31 -7.92 12.00
N ARG A 100 3.34 -8.02 11.18
CA ARG A 100 4.71 -7.70 11.59
C ARG A 100 4.88 -6.22 11.89
N TRP A 101 4.27 -5.36 11.07
CA TRP A 101 4.28 -3.92 11.30
C TRP A 101 3.55 -3.55 12.59
N THR A 102 2.36 -4.05 12.86
CA THR A 102 1.63 -3.75 14.11
C THR A 102 2.43 -4.15 15.33
N LYS A 103 3.07 -5.32 15.32
CA LYS A 103 3.94 -5.77 16.40
C LYS A 103 5.13 -4.83 16.61
N SER A 104 5.80 -4.42 15.55
CA SER A 104 6.96 -3.50 15.60
C SER A 104 6.58 -2.06 15.96
N ALA A 105 5.32 -1.66 15.68
CA ALA A 105 4.74 -0.38 16.09
C ALA A 105 4.19 -0.37 17.54
N GLY A 106 4.41 -1.47 18.29
CA GLY A 106 4.01 -1.61 19.70
C GLY A 106 2.57 -2.04 19.92
N PHE A 107 1.88 -2.55 18.88
CA PHE A 107 0.52 -3.07 18.99
C PHE A 107 0.52 -4.58 19.11
N ARG A 108 -0.03 -5.10 20.19
CA ARG A 108 -0.09 -6.54 20.45
C ARG A 108 -1.46 -7.10 20.06
N LEU A 109 -1.67 -7.36 18.76
CA LEU A 109 -2.90 -7.96 18.26
C LEU A 109 -3.17 -9.33 18.90
N ASP A 110 -2.13 -10.07 19.21
CA ASP A 110 -2.16 -11.37 19.86
C ASP A 110 -2.70 -11.35 21.30
N GLN A 111 -2.82 -10.17 21.91
CA GLN A 111 -3.25 -10.02 23.31
C GLN A 111 -4.67 -9.47 23.46
N SER A 112 -5.33 -9.07 22.34
CA SER A 112 -6.64 -8.43 22.40
C SER A 112 -7.51 -8.79 21.20
N SER A 113 -8.60 -9.52 21.47
CA SER A 113 -9.59 -9.89 20.45
C SER A 113 -10.18 -8.65 19.75
N ILE A 114 -10.37 -7.57 20.51
CA ILE A 114 -10.91 -6.32 19.98
C ILE A 114 -9.92 -5.64 19.02
N MET A 115 -8.61 -5.61 19.36
CA MET A 115 -7.59 -5.09 18.44
C MET A 115 -7.51 -5.94 17.18
N MET A 116 -7.63 -7.26 17.31
CA MET A 116 -7.64 -8.17 16.17
C MET A 116 -8.86 -7.92 15.26
N PHE A 117 -10.03 -7.72 15.85
CA PHE A 117 -11.26 -7.41 15.13
C PHE A 117 -11.17 -6.07 14.39
N LEU A 118 -10.64 -5.02 15.04
CA LEU A 118 -10.45 -3.71 14.42
C LEU A 118 -9.40 -3.77 13.28
N ALA A 119 -8.33 -4.54 13.48
CA ALA A 119 -7.36 -4.81 12.43
C ALA A 119 -8.04 -5.50 11.24
N PHE A 120 -8.85 -6.52 11.50
CA PHE A 120 -9.61 -7.24 10.46
C PHE A 120 -10.54 -6.30 9.69
N ILE A 121 -11.37 -5.50 10.35
CA ILE A 121 -12.26 -4.55 9.67
C ILE A 121 -11.46 -3.53 8.84
N SER A 122 -10.37 -2.98 9.40
CA SER A 122 -9.54 -2.01 8.68
C SER A 122 -8.88 -2.61 7.43
N ILE A 123 -8.55 -3.91 7.45
CA ILE A 123 -7.94 -4.63 6.34
C ILE A 123 -8.99 -4.99 5.29
N VAL A 124 -10.08 -5.64 5.70
CA VAL A 124 -11.04 -6.26 4.78
C VAL A 124 -11.72 -5.22 3.90
N SER A 125 -12.05 -4.06 4.48
CA SER A 125 -12.83 -3.05 3.78
C SER A 125 -12.17 -2.54 2.49
N ASP A 126 -10.86 -2.25 2.50
CA ASP A 126 -10.15 -1.76 1.31
C ASP A 126 -9.48 -2.89 0.51
N SER A 127 -9.12 -3.99 1.17
CA SER A 127 -8.51 -5.12 0.50
C SER A 127 -9.46 -5.80 -0.49
N MET A 128 -10.76 -5.84 -0.18
CA MET A 128 -11.76 -6.46 -1.06
C MET A 128 -11.79 -5.85 -2.46
N LEU A 129 -11.69 -4.52 -2.57
CA LEU A 129 -11.68 -3.87 -3.86
C LEU A 129 -10.40 -4.19 -4.65
N ALA A 130 -9.24 -4.18 -3.99
CA ALA A 130 -7.97 -4.53 -4.63
C ALA A 130 -7.97 -5.99 -5.13
N VAL A 131 -8.60 -6.92 -4.37
CA VAL A 131 -8.82 -8.32 -4.79
C VAL A 131 -9.71 -8.38 -6.00
N GLN A 132 -10.87 -7.70 -5.95
CA GLN A 132 -11.90 -7.79 -6.99
C GLN A 132 -11.39 -7.43 -8.38
N ILE A 133 -10.35 -6.59 -8.48
CA ILE A 133 -9.72 -6.21 -9.73
C ILE A 133 -8.33 -6.84 -9.94
N CYS A 134 -7.93 -7.79 -9.07
CA CYS A 134 -6.65 -8.50 -9.15
C CYS A 134 -5.41 -7.58 -9.19
N GLN A 135 -5.39 -6.49 -8.41
CA GLN A 135 -4.23 -5.60 -8.38
C GLN A 135 -3.13 -6.10 -7.44
N VAL A 136 -1.87 -6.03 -7.87
CA VAL A 136 -0.70 -6.45 -7.07
C VAL A 136 -0.28 -5.48 -5.96
N ASN A 137 -1.01 -4.40 -5.76
CA ASN A 137 -0.72 -3.39 -4.73
C ASN A 137 -0.71 -3.96 -3.32
N ALA A 138 -1.54 -4.98 -3.03
CA ALA A 138 -1.56 -5.63 -1.73
C ALA A 138 -0.22 -6.30 -1.39
N GLY A 139 0.35 -7.05 -2.31
CA GLY A 139 1.65 -7.71 -2.14
C GLY A 139 2.79 -6.71 -1.98
N ILE A 140 2.81 -5.67 -2.83
CA ILE A 140 3.82 -4.61 -2.78
C ILE A 140 3.75 -3.88 -1.43
N PHE A 141 2.54 -3.54 -0.98
CA PHE A 141 2.38 -2.88 0.32
C PHE A 141 2.74 -3.81 1.49
N GLY A 142 2.45 -5.10 1.37
CA GLY A 142 2.92 -6.13 2.31
C GLY A 142 4.43 -6.13 2.46
N LEU A 143 5.18 -6.05 1.34
CA LEU A 143 6.64 -5.92 1.35
C LEU A 143 7.10 -4.63 2.04
N MET A 144 6.43 -3.49 1.80
CA MET A 144 6.71 -2.22 2.49
C MET A 144 6.53 -2.34 4.00
N LEU A 145 5.43 -2.94 4.44
CA LEU A 145 5.14 -3.14 5.86
C LEU A 145 6.14 -4.09 6.52
N LEU A 146 6.54 -5.17 5.84
CA LEU A 146 7.60 -6.07 6.28
C LEU A 146 8.93 -5.35 6.38
N ALA A 147 9.29 -4.54 5.40
CA ALA A 147 10.51 -3.74 5.41
C ALA A 147 10.53 -2.77 6.61
N ALA A 148 9.40 -2.10 6.88
CA ALA A 148 9.26 -1.21 8.02
C ALA A 148 9.43 -1.95 9.36
N ALA A 149 8.82 -3.13 9.51
CA ALA A 149 8.99 -3.98 10.67
C ALA A 149 10.45 -4.40 10.86
N GLN A 150 11.11 -4.87 9.79
CA GLN A 150 12.53 -5.28 9.84
C GLN A 150 13.44 -4.10 10.17
N TYR A 151 13.16 -2.89 9.66
CA TYR A 151 13.92 -1.69 9.99
C TYR A 151 13.86 -1.38 11.49
N SER A 152 12.65 -1.42 12.07
CA SER A 152 12.42 -1.17 13.49
C SER A 152 13.05 -2.24 14.40
N GLU A 153 13.15 -3.47 13.90
CA GLU A 153 13.84 -4.58 14.60
C GLU A 153 15.38 -4.51 14.48
N GLY A 154 15.93 -3.47 13.84
CA GLY A 154 17.38 -3.33 13.60
C GLY A 154 17.94 -4.21 12.48
N LYS A 155 17.09 -4.95 11.77
CA LYS A 155 17.45 -5.83 10.64
C LYS A 155 17.57 -5.04 9.34
N HIS A 156 18.43 -4.03 9.34
CA HIS A 156 18.54 -3.03 8.29
C HIS A 156 18.85 -3.60 6.90
N LEU A 157 19.68 -4.65 6.82
CA LEU A 157 20.00 -5.31 5.54
C LEU A 157 18.74 -5.93 4.91
N ARG A 158 17.97 -6.70 5.67
CA ARG A 158 16.72 -7.32 5.19
C ARG A 158 15.69 -6.27 4.79
N SER A 159 15.57 -5.22 5.59
CA SER A 159 14.68 -4.09 5.29
C SER A 159 15.03 -3.44 3.94
N GLY A 160 16.32 -3.16 3.71
CA GLY A 160 16.79 -2.56 2.46
C GLY A 160 16.49 -3.45 1.25
N LEU A 161 16.76 -4.77 1.34
CA LEU A 161 16.47 -5.71 0.25
C LEU A 161 14.97 -5.84 -0.04
N LEU A 162 14.12 -5.93 0.98
CA LEU A 162 12.66 -5.99 0.79
C LEU A 162 12.13 -4.71 0.13
N LEU A 163 12.61 -3.56 0.56
CA LEU A 163 12.12 -2.28 0.06
C LEU A 163 12.66 -1.98 -1.35
N SER A 164 13.88 -2.44 -1.67
CA SER A 164 14.41 -2.36 -3.04
C SER A 164 13.62 -3.23 -4.02
N LEU A 165 13.23 -4.45 -3.61
CA LEU A 165 12.34 -5.30 -4.40
C LEU A 165 10.99 -4.62 -4.64
N ALA A 166 10.33 -4.15 -3.58
CA ALA A 166 9.05 -3.46 -3.69
C ALA A 166 9.14 -2.23 -4.61
N THR A 167 10.23 -1.45 -4.51
CA THR A 167 10.48 -0.27 -5.35
C THR A 167 10.72 -0.63 -6.81
N ASN A 168 11.39 -1.76 -7.07
CA ASN A 168 11.58 -2.23 -8.43
C ASN A 168 10.26 -2.70 -9.05
N LEU A 169 9.41 -3.41 -8.32
CA LEU A 169 8.11 -3.86 -8.84
C LEU A 169 7.22 -2.67 -9.21
N LYS A 170 7.21 -1.64 -8.38
CA LYS A 170 6.45 -0.39 -8.59
C LYS A 170 7.15 0.78 -7.88
N ILE A 171 7.20 1.92 -8.49
CA ILE A 171 8.04 3.05 -8.04
C ILE A 171 7.63 3.61 -6.67
N PHE A 172 6.35 3.61 -6.31
CA PHE A 172 5.86 4.31 -5.11
C PHE A 172 6.50 3.86 -3.77
N PRO A 173 6.96 2.61 -3.55
CA PRO A 173 7.68 2.24 -2.32
C PRO A 173 8.97 3.02 -2.07
N PHE A 174 9.53 3.66 -3.12
CA PHE A 174 10.69 4.54 -2.98
C PHE A 174 10.47 5.67 -1.97
N THR A 175 9.23 6.16 -1.83
CA THR A 175 8.89 7.21 -0.86
C THR A 175 9.13 6.77 0.59
N LEU A 176 8.84 5.50 0.91
CA LEU A 176 9.16 4.92 2.23
C LEU A 176 10.67 4.68 2.36
N ALA A 177 11.35 4.26 1.29
CA ALA A 177 12.80 4.12 1.29
C ALA A 177 13.47 5.46 1.59
N PHE A 178 13.01 6.55 1.01
CA PHE A 178 13.50 7.89 1.28
C PHE A 178 13.40 8.26 2.78
N CYS A 179 12.30 7.93 3.43
CA CYS A 179 12.16 8.11 4.88
C CYS A 179 13.21 7.32 5.67
N PHE A 180 13.49 6.06 5.31
CA PHE A 180 14.45 5.24 6.03
C PHE A 180 15.90 5.58 5.70
N LEU A 181 16.17 6.06 4.48
CA LEU A 181 17.49 6.59 4.11
C LEU A 181 17.90 7.78 5.00
N ALA A 182 16.94 8.62 5.44
CA ALA A 182 17.17 9.69 6.41
C ALA A 182 17.71 9.21 7.77
N GLY A 183 17.58 7.92 8.09
CA GLY A 183 18.16 7.33 9.30
C GLY A 183 19.66 7.03 9.21
N PHE A 184 20.27 7.22 8.05
CA PHE A 184 21.72 7.02 7.78
C PHE A 184 22.29 5.68 8.25
N LYS A 185 21.48 4.60 8.23
CA LYS A 185 21.95 3.25 8.58
C LYS A 185 22.69 2.62 7.41
N LYS A 186 24.04 2.56 7.49
CA LYS A 186 24.91 2.08 6.39
C LYS A 186 24.46 0.74 5.80
N LYS A 187 24.07 -0.24 6.66
CA LYS A 187 23.58 -1.55 6.19
C LYS A 187 22.28 -1.43 5.38
N PHE A 188 21.39 -0.50 5.74
CA PHE A 188 20.17 -0.25 4.97
C PHE A 188 20.50 0.40 3.63
N TRP A 189 21.33 1.43 3.63
CA TRP A 189 21.76 2.15 2.43
C TRP A 189 22.36 1.21 1.39
N LEU A 190 23.36 0.42 1.79
CA LEU A 190 24.02 -0.53 0.91
C LEU A 190 23.03 -1.58 0.38
N ALA A 191 22.22 -2.18 1.27
CA ALA A 191 21.27 -3.20 0.87
C ALA A 191 20.18 -2.66 -0.07
N PHE A 192 19.72 -1.41 0.15
CA PHE A 192 18.71 -0.80 -0.71
C PHE A 192 19.26 -0.53 -2.12
N TRP A 193 20.41 0.15 -2.23
CA TRP A 193 20.96 0.52 -3.54
C TRP A 193 21.52 -0.67 -4.33
N ILE A 194 22.25 -1.56 -3.65
CA ILE A 194 22.75 -2.79 -4.29
C ILE A 194 21.57 -3.68 -4.67
N GLY A 195 20.59 -3.84 -3.78
CA GLY A 195 19.38 -4.60 -4.08
C GLY A 195 18.59 -3.98 -5.24
N LEU A 196 18.44 -2.67 -5.30
CA LEU A 196 17.75 -2.00 -6.41
C LEU A 196 18.46 -2.26 -7.74
N ALA A 197 19.79 -2.10 -7.78
CA ALA A 197 20.59 -2.44 -8.96
C ALA A 197 20.43 -3.91 -9.33
N PHE A 198 20.54 -4.83 -8.37
CA PHE A 198 20.36 -6.27 -8.60
C PHE A 198 19.00 -6.58 -9.24
N TRP A 199 17.91 -6.02 -8.71
CA TRP A 199 16.57 -6.27 -9.24
C TRP A 199 16.36 -5.67 -10.63
N PHE A 200 16.99 -4.52 -10.96
CA PHE A 200 16.94 -3.94 -12.30
C PHE A 200 17.68 -4.78 -13.32
N PHE A 201 18.80 -5.42 -12.95
CA PHE A 201 19.60 -6.21 -13.85
C PHE A 201 19.25 -7.69 -13.87
N LEU A 202 18.53 -8.19 -12.86
CA LEU A 202 18.15 -9.61 -12.81
C LEU A 202 17.44 -10.11 -14.08
N PRO A 203 16.51 -9.36 -14.70
CA PRO A 203 15.86 -9.79 -15.94
C PRO A 203 16.84 -10.03 -17.08
N VAL A 204 17.99 -9.36 -17.13
CA VAL A 204 19.02 -9.55 -18.18
C VAL A 204 19.43 -11.01 -18.31
N LEU A 205 19.47 -11.75 -17.20
CA LEU A 205 19.85 -13.17 -17.19
C LEU A 205 18.85 -14.06 -17.95
N PHE A 206 17.62 -13.62 -18.12
CA PHE A 206 16.52 -14.39 -18.74
C PHE A 206 16.20 -13.92 -20.15
N ILE A 207 16.27 -12.60 -20.40
CA ILE A 207 15.77 -12.00 -21.63
C ILE A 207 16.83 -11.26 -22.45
N GLY A 208 18.06 -11.15 -21.94
CA GLY A 208 19.17 -10.44 -22.55
C GLY A 208 19.19 -8.94 -22.22
N GLY A 209 20.38 -8.34 -22.39
CA GLY A 209 20.61 -6.93 -21.98
C GLY A 209 19.84 -5.94 -22.82
N ASP A 210 19.98 -5.99 -24.14
CA ASP A 210 19.38 -5.01 -25.06
C ASP A 210 17.87 -4.91 -24.87
N TYR A 211 17.18 -6.06 -24.83
CA TYR A 211 15.75 -6.10 -24.66
C TYR A 211 15.33 -5.64 -23.25
N ASN A 212 16.07 -5.98 -22.20
CA ASN A 212 15.75 -5.46 -20.85
C ASN A 212 15.89 -3.93 -20.79
N PHE A 213 16.91 -3.34 -21.41
CA PHE A 213 17.07 -1.89 -21.44
C PHE A 213 15.98 -1.19 -22.25
N GLU A 214 15.56 -1.79 -23.36
CA GLU A 214 14.41 -1.32 -24.13
C GLU A 214 13.14 -1.30 -23.28
N LEU A 215 12.83 -2.41 -22.59
CA LEU A 215 11.67 -2.52 -21.71
C LEU A 215 11.71 -1.52 -20.55
N LEU A 216 12.87 -1.31 -19.93
CA LEU A 216 13.03 -0.31 -18.89
C LEU A 216 12.75 1.10 -19.43
N ARG A 217 13.25 1.44 -20.61
CA ARG A 217 12.98 2.73 -21.27
C ARG A 217 11.49 2.91 -21.53
N GLU A 218 10.83 1.89 -22.07
CA GLU A 218 9.39 1.92 -22.33
C GLU A 218 8.58 2.05 -21.04
N TRP A 219 8.96 1.34 -19.99
CA TRP A 219 8.33 1.46 -18.68
C TRP A 219 8.42 2.88 -18.13
N PHE A 220 9.61 3.49 -18.16
CA PHE A 220 9.75 4.89 -17.73
C PHE A 220 8.97 5.85 -18.62
N ASN A 221 8.95 5.64 -19.92
CA ASN A 221 8.15 6.45 -20.84
C ASN A 221 6.66 6.32 -20.52
N LEU A 222 6.14 5.10 -20.32
CA LEU A 222 4.75 4.88 -19.93
C LEU A 222 4.42 5.60 -18.61
N MET A 223 5.30 5.51 -17.59
CA MET A 223 5.10 6.17 -16.31
C MET A 223 5.08 7.71 -16.41
N THR A 224 5.72 8.30 -17.41
CA THR A 224 5.74 9.75 -17.63
C THR A 224 4.65 10.21 -18.59
N TRP A 225 4.23 9.35 -19.51
CA TRP A 225 3.31 9.71 -20.61
C TRP A 225 1.86 9.27 -20.35
N ASP A 226 1.62 8.22 -19.55
CA ASP A 226 0.26 7.76 -19.25
C ASP A 226 -0.49 8.83 -18.45
N GLN A 227 -1.09 9.75 -19.20
CA GLN A 227 -1.95 10.81 -18.68
C GLN A 227 -3.43 10.43 -18.85
N THR A 228 -3.76 9.16 -19.03
CA THR A 228 -5.15 8.69 -19.08
C THR A 228 -5.83 8.96 -17.74
N ARG A 229 -6.30 10.18 -17.59
CA ARG A 229 -6.94 10.68 -16.37
C ARG A 229 -8.43 10.48 -16.51
N ASN A 230 -8.92 9.49 -15.81
CA ASN A 230 -10.35 9.23 -15.68
C ASN A 230 -10.85 9.89 -14.38
N LEU A 231 -12.17 10.11 -14.29
CA LEU A 231 -12.87 10.45 -13.04
C LEU A 231 -12.56 9.46 -11.89
N GLU A 232 -11.88 8.36 -12.16
CA GLU A 232 -11.50 7.33 -11.21
C GLU A 232 -10.18 7.60 -10.48
N MET A 233 -9.35 8.56 -10.97
CA MET A 233 -8.10 8.94 -10.32
C MET A 233 -8.38 9.77 -9.08
N LEU A 234 -7.82 9.32 -7.94
CA LEU A 234 -8.15 9.82 -6.60
C LEU A 234 -7.04 10.69 -5.99
N ASP A 235 -6.11 11.18 -6.81
CA ASP A 235 -5.07 12.09 -6.34
C ASP A 235 -5.60 13.51 -6.11
N ILE A 236 -4.87 14.27 -5.31
CA ILE A 236 -5.26 15.64 -4.94
C ILE A 236 -5.27 16.60 -6.14
N GLY A 237 -4.40 16.38 -7.13
CA GLY A 237 -4.34 17.22 -8.33
C GLY A 237 -5.60 17.07 -9.17
N ASN A 238 -6.09 15.85 -9.36
CA ASN A 238 -7.34 15.59 -10.06
C ASN A 238 -8.54 16.15 -9.30
N PHE A 239 -8.57 15.99 -7.97
CA PHE A 239 -9.61 16.57 -7.12
C PHE A 239 -9.67 18.10 -7.23
N LEU A 240 -8.53 18.77 -7.17
CA LEU A 240 -8.45 20.24 -7.25
C LEU A 240 -8.83 20.76 -8.64
N ASP A 241 -8.44 20.06 -9.70
CA ASP A 241 -8.80 20.42 -11.08
C ASP A 241 -10.31 20.32 -11.32
N LEU A 242 -10.90 19.17 -10.96
CA LEU A 242 -12.32 18.91 -11.22
C LEU A 242 -13.28 19.77 -10.38
N HIS A 243 -12.92 20.05 -9.12
CA HIS A 243 -13.85 20.77 -8.23
C HIS A 243 -13.59 22.27 -8.08
N PHE A 244 -12.36 22.72 -8.38
CA PHE A 244 -11.96 24.12 -8.16
C PHE A 244 -11.31 24.75 -9.37
N GLY A 245 -11.13 24.02 -10.49
CA GLY A 245 -10.47 24.53 -11.69
C GLY A 245 -8.98 24.84 -11.49
N ILE A 246 -8.36 24.27 -10.45
CA ILE A 246 -6.94 24.46 -10.15
C ILE A 246 -6.13 23.49 -11.01
N PRO A 247 -5.18 23.98 -11.83
CA PRO A 247 -4.43 23.11 -12.73
C PRO A 247 -3.75 21.96 -12.00
N GLN A 248 -3.84 20.74 -12.55
CA GLN A 248 -3.23 19.54 -11.97
C GLN A 248 -1.71 19.68 -11.78
N ALA A 249 -1.04 20.56 -12.52
CA ALA A 249 0.37 20.85 -12.35
C ALA A 249 0.75 21.27 -10.90
N VAL A 250 -0.21 21.85 -10.15
CA VAL A 250 -0.02 22.23 -8.75
C VAL A 250 0.26 21.02 -7.85
N ARG A 251 -0.19 19.81 -8.23
CA ARG A 251 0.11 18.57 -7.49
C ARG A 251 1.62 18.35 -7.30
N ASN A 252 2.41 18.56 -8.35
CA ASN A 252 3.84 18.25 -8.30
C ASN A 252 4.60 19.09 -7.26
N PRO A 253 4.50 20.43 -7.22
CA PRO A 253 5.12 21.22 -6.17
C PRO A 253 4.57 20.89 -4.77
N MET A 254 3.27 20.58 -4.64
CA MET A 254 2.70 20.10 -3.38
C MET A 254 3.33 18.77 -2.96
N ALA A 255 3.47 17.81 -3.87
CA ALA A 255 4.11 16.52 -3.59
C ALA A 255 5.57 16.73 -3.11
N VAL A 256 6.33 17.57 -3.78
CA VAL A 256 7.70 17.89 -3.36
C VAL A 256 7.72 18.52 -1.97
N LEU A 257 6.88 19.54 -1.72
CA LEU A 257 6.80 20.21 -0.42
C LEU A 257 6.46 19.23 0.71
N PHE A 258 5.39 18.45 0.56
CA PHE A 258 4.98 17.48 1.58
C PHE A 258 6.00 16.34 1.73
N GLY A 259 6.63 15.89 0.64
CA GLY A 259 7.72 14.92 0.69
C GLY A 259 8.91 15.43 1.50
N LEU A 260 9.33 16.70 1.29
CA LEU A 260 10.38 17.34 2.07
C LEU A 260 10.00 17.50 3.55
N LEU A 261 8.75 17.87 3.85
CA LEU A 261 8.26 17.96 5.23
C LEU A 261 8.30 16.59 5.93
N ILE A 262 7.83 15.52 5.27
CA ILE A 262 7.89 14.15 5.78
C ILE A 262 9.33 13.71 5.99
N GLY A 263 10.22 13.94 5.01
CA GLY A 263 11.64 13.62 5.10
C GLY A 263 12.34 14.38 6.21
N GLY A 264 12.10 15.69 6.32
CA GLY A 264 12.65 16.54 7.39
C GLY A 264 12.17 16.12 8.78
N ALA A 265 10.89 15.85 8.94
CA ALA A 265 10.33 15.34 10.19
C ALA A 265 10.90 13.96 10.56
N THR A 266 11.07 13.07 9.57
CA THR A 266 11.70 11.76 9.77
C THR A 266 13.16 11.91 10.23
N LEU A 267 13.95 12.77 9.57
CA LEU A 267 15.33 13.07 9.94
C LEU A 267 15.41 13.63 11.36
N TYR A 268 14.52 14.57 11.69
CA TYR A 268 14.46 15.15 13.03
C TYR A 268 14.21 14.09 14.10
N LEU A 269 13.24 13.17 13.87
CA LEU A 269 12.93 12.09 14.80
C LEU A 269 14.09 11.08 14.94
N PHE A 270 14.81 10.77 13.86
CA PHE A 270 16.02 9.94 13.92
C PHE A 270 17.10 10.59 14.79
N ARG A 271 17.34 11.90 14.61
CA ARG A 271 18.31 12.64 15.44
C ARG A 271 17.92 12.68 16.92
N LYS A 272 16.61 12.65 17.22
CA LYS A 272 16.09 12.60 18.59
C LYS A 272 15.96 11.17 19.16
N GLY A 273 16.38 10.14 18.41
CA GLY A 273 16.27 8.73 18.83
C GLY A 273 14.83 8.19 18.92
N ARG A 274 13.86 8.86 18.29
CA ARG A 274 12.43 8.51 18.36
C ARG A 274 12.00 7.56 17.25
N THR A 275 12.72 6.48 17.06
CA THR A 275 12.48 5.49 15.99
C THR A 275 11.09 4.81 16.07
N GLU A 276 10.55 4.67 17.28
CA GLU A 276 9.20 4.11 17.49
C GLU A 276 8.10 4.96 16.81
N LEU A 277 8.22 6.30 16.92
CA LEU A 277 7.26 7.22 16.28
C LEU A 277 7.38 7.16 14.76
N ILE A 278 8.58 6.93 14.22
CA ILE A 278 8.78 6.78 12.78
C ILE A 278 8.00 5.57 12.27
N ASN A 279 8.21 4.40 12.84
CA ASN A 279 7.51 3.19 12.41
C ASN A 279 5.99 3.30 12.59
N ARG A 280 5.56 3.89 13.70
CA ARG A 280 4.14 3.99 14.05
C ARG A 280 3.37 4.98 13.17
N PHE A 281 3.96 6.14 12.84
CA PHE A 281 3.28 7.22 12.16
C PHE A 281 3.70 7.42 10.71
N PHE A 282 5.00 7.28 10.39
CA PHE A 282 5.47 7.59 9.05
C PHE A 282 5.16 6.50 8.02
N VAL A 283 4.94 5.26 8.44
CA VAL A 283 4.41 4.23 7.54
C VAL A 283 2.99 4.57 7.09
N PRO A 284 2.03 4.85 8.00
CA PRO A 284 0.70 5.35 7.62
C PRO A 284 0.72 6.65 6.83
N VAL A 285 1.52 7.64 7.26
CA VAL A 285 1.67 8.92 6.55
C VAL A 285 2.21 8.73 5.14
N ASN A 286 3.16 7.83 4.96
CA ASN A 286 3.70 7.51 3.64
C ASN A 286 2.63 6.87 2.73
N GLY A 287 1.81 5.97 3.25
CA GLY A 287 0.66 5.42 2.52
C GLY A 287 -0.30 6.52 2.05
N LEU A 288 -0.66 7.45 2.93
CA LEU A 288 -1.52 8.59 2.61
C LEU A 288 -0.86 9.56 1.62
N TYR A 289 0.43 9.79 1.75
CA TYR A 289 1.20 10.61 0.80
C TYR A 289 1.14 10.02 -0.61
N ILE A 290 1.34 8.71 -0.75
CA ILE A 290 1.23 8.03 -2.05
C ILE A 290 -0.18 8.19 -2.61
N LEU A 291 -1.23 7.99 -1.80
CA LEU A 291 -2.61 8.12 -2.23
C LEU A 291 -2.97 9.53 -2.70
N LEU A 292 -2.45 10.56 -2.05
CA LEU A 292 -2.75 11.95 -2.37
C LEU A 292 -1.93 12.49 -3.56
N PHE A 293 -0.69 12.03 -3.73
CA PHE A 293 0.23 12.66 -4.67
C PHE A 293 0.66 11.78 -5.84
N SER A 294 0.33 10.47 -5.84
CA SER A 294 0.55 9.63 -7.01
C SER A 294 -0.56 9.86 -8.04
N TYR A 295 -0.20 10.26 -9.24
CA TYR A 295 -1.15 10.50 -10.33
C TYR A 295 -1.87 9.23 -10.83
N LEU A 296 -1.40 8.05 -10.47
CA LEU A 296 -2.03 6.75 -10.73
C LEU A 296 -2.73 6.18 -9.48
N SER A 297 -3.24 7.06 -8.61
CA SER A 297 -3.96 6.63 -7.41
C SER A 297 -5.39 6.24 -7.75
N GLU A 298 -5.61 4.95 -7.94
CA GLU A 298 -6.92 4.34 -8.19
C GLU A 298 -7.58 3.86 -6.89
N SER A 299 -8.88 3.56 -6.95
CA SER A 299 -9.65 3.07 -5.80
C SER A 299 -9.03 1.85 -5.11
N ALA A 300 -8.42 0.93 -5.86
CA ALA A 300 -7.77 -0.26 -5.30
C ALA A 300 -6.44 0.04 -4.60
N THR A 301 -5.85 1.22 -4.83
CA THR A 301 -4.64 1.65 -4.14
C THR A 301 -4.93 2.07 -2.70
N SER A 302 -6.21 2.31 -2.34
CA SER A 302 -6.63 2.74 -0.99
C SER A 302 -6.25 1.76 0.14
N ILE A 303 -5.86 0.53 -0.17
CA ILE A 303 -5.26 -0.40 0.80
C ILE A 303 -4.07 0.22 1.56
N LEU A 304 -3.39 1.19 0.99
CA LEU A 304 -2.31 1.96 1.63
C LEU A 304 -2.79 2.81 2.82
N ALA A 305 -4.10 3.12 2.91
CA ALA A 305 -4.68 3.84 4.05
C ALA A 305 -4.93 2.94 5.28
N THR A 306 -4.92 1.62 5.11
CA THR A 306 -5.24 0.65 6.17
C THR A 306 -4.49 0.89 7.50
N PRO A 307 -3.17 1.14 7.53
CA PRO A 307 -2.47 1.40 8.78
C PRO A 307 -2.95 2.68 9.47
N ALA A 308 -3.32 3.72 8.71
CA ALA A 308 -3.82 4.96 9.27
C ALA A 308 -5.22 4.79 9.88
N ILE A 309 -6.12 4.10 9.18
CA ILE A 309 -7.46 3.75 9.69
C ILE A 309 -7.35 2.92 10.97
N PHE A 310 -6.47 1.92 10.99
CA PHE A 310 -6.21 1.10 12.16
C PHE A 310 -5.69 1.91 13.34
N LEU A 311 -4.76 2.87 13.13
CA LEU A 311 -4.26 3.72 14.20
C LEU A 311 -5.36 4.54 14.88
N ILE A 312 -6.32 5.07 14.13
CA ILE A 312 -7.45 5.83 14.69
C ILE A 312 -8.29 4.92 15.60
N ALA A 313 -8.56 3.68 15.16
CA ALA A 313 -9.29 2.70 15.96
C ALA A 313 -8.55 2.35 17.27
N ILE A 314 -7.23 2.17 17.23
CA ILE A 314 -6.42 1.88 18.42
C ILE A 314 -6.41 3.05 19.40
N GLU A 315 -6.39 4.28 18.93
CA GLU A 315 -6.47 5.44 19.83
C GLU A 315 -7.87 5.58 20.45
N ALA A 316 -8.93 5.18 19.73
CA ALA A 316 -10.27 5.08 20.31
C ALA A 316 -10.34 4.09 21.49
N LEU A 317 -9.65 2.95 21.37
CA LEU A 317 -9.58 1.96 22.46
C LEU A 317 -8.78 2.44 23.68
N LYS A 318 -7.72 3.24 23.45
CA LYS A 318 -6.84 3.71 24.52
C LYS A 318 -7.43 4.89 25.31
N GLU A 319 -8.30 5.68 24.69
CA GLU A 319 -8.88 6.87 25.29
C GLU A 319 -10.08 6.51 26.16
N LYS A 320 -9.98 6.76 27.48
CA LYS A 320 -11.07 6.43 28.42
C LYS A 320 -12.18 7.48 28.43
N LYS A 321 -11.83 8.77 28.48
CA LYS A 321 -12.79 9.85 28.72
C LYS A 321 -13.48 10.38 27.45
N ARG A 322 -12.81 10.29 26.29
CA ARG A 322 -13.27 10.86 25.02
C ARG A 322 -13.22 9.86 23.87
N ALA A 323 -13.33 8.57 24.19
CA ALA A 323 -13.28 7.47 23.21
C ALA A 323 -14.27 7.66 22.05
N TRP A 324 -15.48 8.16 22.34
CA TRP A 324 -16.53 8.40 21.36
C TRP A 324 -16.07 9.31 20.19
N ARG A 325 -15.20 10.32 20.45
CA ARG A 325 -14.67 11.20 19.41
C ARG A 325 -13.82 10.42 18.40
N TYR A 326 -12.95 9.53 18.89
CA TYR A 326 -12.09 8.70 18.03
C TYR A 326 -12.90 7.63 17.30
N TRP A 327 -13.97 7.11 17.92
CA TRP A 327 -14.89 6.20 17.23
C TRP A 327 -15.62 6.90 16.09
N ILE A 328 -16.09 8.13 16.26
CA ILE A 328 -16.66 8.92 15.16
C ILE A 328 -15.62 9.14 14.06
N LEU A 329 -14.40 9.53 14.42
CA LEU A 329 -13.33 9.74 13.44
C LEU A 329 -13.03 8.46 12.64
N TRP A 330 -13.01 7.30 13.30
CA TRP A 330 -12.80 6.01 12.67
C TRP A 330 -13.96 5.60 11.76
N ILE A 331 -15.20 5.75 12.22
CA ILE A 331 -16.39 5.46 11.41
C ILE A 331 -16.42 6.36 10.16
N LEU A 332 -16.14 7.64 10.31
CA LEU A 332 -16.05 8.55 9.15
C LEU A 332 -14.96 8.13 8.17
N ALA A 333 -13.80 7.69 8.66
CA ALA A 333 -12.74 7.17 7.79
C ALA A 333 -13.21 5.93 7.00
N LEU A 334 -13.92 5.00 7.66
CA LEU A 334 -14.50 3.82 7.00
C LEU A 334 -15.58 4.21 5.99
N LEU A 335 -16.45 5.16 6.31
CA LEU A 335 -17.48 5.61 5.38
C LEU A 335 -16.88 6.26 4.13
N LEU A 336 -15.94 7.20 4.30
CA LEU A 336 -15.37 7.98 3.20
C LEU A 336 -14.50 7.14 2.26
N ILE A 337 -13.76 6.16 2.78
CA ILE A 337 -12.78 5.42 1.98
C ILE A 337 -13.36 4.12 1.46
N PRO A 338 -13.62 3.06 2.28
CA PRO A 338 -14.09 1.81 1.73
C PRO A 338 -15.61 1.74 1.48
N VAL A 339 -16.43 2.20 2.42
CA VAL A 339 -17.86 1.87 2.43
C VAL A 339 -18.61 2.45 1.23
N PHE A 340 -18.46 3.74 0.95
CA PHE A 340 -19.13 4.38 -0.19
C PHE A 340 -18.64 3.89 -1.56
N TYR A 341 -17.54 3.15 -1.62
CA TYR A 341 -17.00 2.58 -2.86
C TYR A 341 -17.18 1.07 -2.96
N SER A 342 -17.86 0.46 -1.99
CA SER A 342 -18.14 -0.98 -1.93
C SER A 342 -19.57 -1.30 -2.39
N ASP A 343 -19.82 -2.59 -2.58
CA ASP A 343 -21.15 -3.12 -2.86
C ASP A 343 -22.09 -3.13 -1.61
N LEU A 344 -21.62 -2.60 -0.48
CA LEU A 344 -22.43 -2.45 0.75
C LEU A 344 -23.44 -1.30 0.66
N VAL A 345 -23.27 -0.39 -0.29
CA VAL A 345 -24.19 0.74 -0.52
C VAL A 345 -24.84 0.64 -1.90
N PRO A 346 -26.03 1.26 -2.08
CA PRO A 346 -26.67 1.33 -3.40
C PRO A 346 -25.73 1.93 -4.46
N ARG A 347 -25.79 1.43 -5.69
CA ARG A 347 -24.95 1.91 -6.79
C ARG A 347 -25.05 3.43 -7.01
N SER A 348 -26.23 4.02 -6.82
CA SER A 348 -26.42 5.48 -6.90
C SER A 348 -25.55 6.26 -5.91
N TRP A 349 -25.39 5.75 -4.69
CA TRP A 349 -24.52 6.36 -3.67
C TRP A 349 -23.05 6.19 -3.99
N SER A 350 -22.67 5.03 -4.52
CA SER A 350 -21.29 4.79 -4.98
C SER A 350 -20.92 5.72 -6.16
N TRP A 351 -21.83 5.90 -7.12
CA TRP A 351 -21.64 6.86 -8.22
C TRP A 351 -21.52 8.30 -7.72
N TRP A 352 -22.42 8.70 -6.80
CA TRP A 352 -22.35 10.02 -6.16
C TRP A 352 -21.02 10.23 -5.44
N ALA A 353 -20.58 9.27 -4.64
CA ALA A 353 -19.30 9.32 -3.91
C ALA A 353 -18.09 9.45 -4.86
N ARG A 354 -18.12 8.77 -6.00
CA ARG A 354 -17.08 8.88 -7.05
C ARG A 354 -17.09 10.26 -7.67
N GLY A 355 -18.25 10.80 -8.04
CA GLY A 355 -18.39 12.14 -8.61
C GLY A 355 -17.87 13.25 -7.68
N PHE A 356 -18.00 13.10 -6.35
CA PHE A 356 -17.47 14.03 -5.36
C PHE A 356 -16.06 13.66 -4.84
N HIS A 357 -15.42 12.63 -5.39
CA HIS A 357 -14.09 12.18 -4.95
C HIS A 357 -13.98 11.97 -3.43
N LEU A 358 -15.00 11.38 -2.80
CA LEU A 358 -15.06 11.24 -1.34
C LEU A 358 -13.85 10.48 -0.76
N LYS A 359 -13.23 9.57 -1.51
CA LYS A 359 -11.98 8.92 -1.07
C LYS A 359 -10.84 9.92 -0.91
N THR A 360 -10.66 10.84 -1.85
CA THR A 360 -9.63 11.89 -1.76
C THR A 360 -9.87 12.78 -0.55
N VAL A 361 -11.14 13.18 -0.32
CA VAL A 361 -11.55 13.89 0.91
C VAL A 361 -11.21 13.05 2.15
N GLY A 362 -11.47 11.75 2.11
CA GLY A 362 -11.14 10.80 3.17
C GLY A 362 -9.63 10.73 3.45
N TYR A 363 -8.79 10.73 2.41
CA TYR A 363 -7.33 10.72 2.58
C TYR A 363 -6.83 12.02 3.23
N VAL A 364 -7.33 13.18 2.80
CA VAL A 364 -7.02 14.47 3.45
C VAL A 364 -7.47 14.45 4.90
N TYR A 365 -8.71 14.04 5.14
CA TYR A 365 -9.28 13.93 6.49
C TYR A 365 -8.42 13.05 7.41
N ILE A 366 -8.08 11.82 6.99
CA ILE A 366 -7.23 10.92 7.78
C ILE A 366 -5.84 11.52 8.00
N SER A 367 -5.26 12.19 6.99
CA SER A 367 -3.96 12.84 7.12
C SER A 367 -3.95 13.89 8.23
N ILE A 368 -5.00 14.70 8.32
CA ILE A 368 -5.20 15.67 9.40
C ILE A 368 -5.32 14.97 10.76
N VAL A 369 -6.15 13.92 10.85
CA VAL A 369 -6.34 13.16 12.10
C VAL A 369 -5.03 12.53 12.57
N ILE A 370 -4.26 11.90 11.66
CA ILE A 370 -2.95 11.30 11.98
C ILE A 370 -1.95 12.36 12.42
N GLY A 371 -1.95 13.55 11.80
CA GLY A 371 -1.14 14.69 12.22
C GLY A 371 -1.44 15.12 13.68
N PHE A 372 -2.72 15.23 14.05
CA PHE A 372 -3.12 15.51 15.43
C PHE A 372 -2.73 14.40 16.41
N LEU A 373 -2.89 13.12 16.03
CA LEU A 373 -2.47 12.00 16.85
C LEU A 373 -0.95 12.00 17.08
N PHE A 374 -0.19 12.26 16.03
CA PHE A 374 1.25 12.41 16.12
C PHE A 374 1.65 13.53 17.08
N ALA A 375 1.10 14.74 16.93
CA ALA A 375 1.39 15.88 17.78
C ALA A 375 1.05 15.60 19.26
N LYS A 376 -0.11 14.97 19.53
CA LYS A 376 -0.53 14.55 20.88
C LYS A 376 0.49 13.60 21.51
N LEU A 377 0.90 12.56 20.79
CA LEU A 377 1.82 11.55 21.33
C LEU A 377 3.26 12.06 21.43
N TYR A 378 3.67 12.91 20.48
CA TYR A 378 4.95 13.58 20.55
C TYR A 378 5.06 14.43 21.82
N LYS A 379 4.03 15.28 22.11
CA LYS A 379 3.97 16.08 23.31
C LYS A 379 4.03 15.23 24.59
N LYS A 380 3.24 14.15 24.65
CA LYS A 380 3.21 13.23 25.80
C LYS A 380 4.58 12.59 26.04
N SER A 381 5.31 12.24 24.98
CA SER A 381 6.65 11.66 25.10
C SER A 381 7.71 12.67 25.60
N TYR A 382 7.43 13.96 25.54
CA TYR A 382 8.34 15.03 25.99
C TYR A 382 8.12 15.37 27.47
N THR A 383 6.88 15.30 27.95
CA THR A 383 6.50 15.73 29.32
C THR A 383 6.76 14.64 30.38
N GLY A 384 7.25 13.45 29.99
CA GLY A 384 7.56 12.37 30.93
C GLY A 384 6.35 11.84 31.73
N SER A 385 5.13 12.27 31.40
CA SER A 385 3.91 11.80 32.10
C SER A 385 3.57 10.38 31.64
N PRO A 386 3.44 9.42 32.59
CA PRO A 386 3.10 8.04 32.29
C PRO A 386 1.71 7.89 31.64
#